data_1f3af8a96cfa3c2fea3cd657fbe9c9c2
#
_entry.id   1f3af8a96cfa3c2fea3cd657fbe9c9c2
#
_cell.length_a   1.000
_cell.length_b   1.000
_cell.length_c   1.000
_cell.angle_alpha   90.00
_cell.angle_beta   90.00
_cell.angle_gamma   90.00
#
_symmetry.space_group_name_H-M   'P 1'
#
loop_
_entity.id
_entity.type
_entity.pdbx_description
1 polymer ?
#
loop_
_entity_poly.entity_id
_entity_poly.type
_entity_poly.pdbx_seq_one_letter_code
_entity_poly.pdbx_strand_id
1 'polypeptide(L)'
;MKITDVKVETIRIPMKKPFRIAFAVQDHSLNVLVKISTDEGLWGIGEAAPFEPVTGESAATVLEALKLFRTGLIGMDPLDVEGIHRMMDRLLSGNTSAKAAVDIALYDIKGKLMGQPLYKVLGGSVSQIVTDMTVGIDTPEVMAAEARERVEKDGFTILKIKAGINPSEDIQALTLIRQAVGPNIRLRVDANQGYTVSDAVRTLKAFEALGVEAVEQCLPSWDLDGMRFVRSKVDLQVMLDESVHTPIDAAKACKIDAADIINIKLMKCGGLYPAEKINAIAEANHVQCMVGCMLETKVAIAAGVSLVAAKQNITEADCDSFMYAVDPEMGMPGGFAVNGGVYTLSDKPGLGIDIDF
;
A
#
# COMPACT_ATOMS: atom_id res chain seq x y z
N MET A 1 1.58 12.33 -28.76
CA MET A 1 2.10 12.89 -27.49
C MET A 1 3.43 12.23 -27.15
N LYS A 2 4.41 12.99 -26.69
CA LYS A 2 5.73 12.48 -26.32
C LYS A 2 6.20 13.09 -25.00
N ILE A 3 6.90 12.30 -24.19
CA ILE A 3 7.54 12.76 -22.97
C ILE A 3 8.70 13.69 -23.34
N THR A 4 8.70 14.90 -22.78
CA THR A 4 9.72 15.95 -23.03
C THR A 4 10.63 16.21 -21.85
N ASP A 5 10.12 15.99 -20.63
CA ASP A 5 10.92 16.18 -19.40
C ASP A 5 10.45 15.28 -18.27
N VAL A 6 11.40 14.95 -17.37
CA VAL A 6 11.17 14.22 -16.13
C VAL A 6 11.89 14.97 -15.02
N LYS A 7 11.13 15.66 -14.16
CA LYS A 7 11.66 16.34 -12.96
C LYS A 7 11.45 15.47 -11.74
N VAL A 8 12.37 15.57 -10.80
CA VAL A 8 12.32 14.81 -9.54
C VAL A 8 12.60 15.74 -8.36
N GLU A 9 11.89 15.53 -7.27
CA GLU A 9 12.07 16.26 -6.02
C GLU A 9 12.00 15.30 -4.83
N THR A 10 12.95 15.43 -3.90
CA THR A 10 12.92 14.66 -2.66
C THR A 10 12.14 15.42 -1.61
N ILE A 11 11.19 14.77 -0.97
CA ILE A 11 10.41 15.33 0.10
C ILE A 11 10.66 14.57 1.40
N ARG A 12 10.75 15.31 2.51
CA ARG A 12 10.84 14.74 3.86
C ARG A 12 9.50 14.87 4.56
N ILE A 13 8.97 13.74 5.02
CA ILE A 13 7.68 13.63 5.68
C ILE A 13 7.91 13.39 7.17
N PRO A 14 7.90 14.43 8.02
CA PRO A 14 8.04 14.25 9.47
C PRO A 14 6.76 13.63 10.03
N MET A 15 6.90 12.66 10.94
CA MET A 15 5.78 11.96 11.56
C MET A 15 5.39 12.60 12.90
N LYS A 16 4.09 12.55 13.26
CA LYS A 16 3.56 13.03 14.54
C LYS A 16 4.19 12.33 15.75
N LYS A 17 4.49 11.04 15.60
CA LYS A 17 5.19 10.19 16.55
C LYS A 17 5.96 9.11 15.79
N PRO A 18 7.03 8.53 16.38
CA PRO A 18 7.72 7.40 15.77
C PRO A 18 6.74 6.25 15.50
N PHE A 19 6.76 5.70 14.29
CA PHE A 19 5.95 4.56 13.87
C PHE A 19 6.78 3.28 14.00
N ARG A 20 6.31 2.32 14.80
CA ARG A 20 7.02 1.08 15.07
C ARG A 20 6.30 -0.14 14.51
N ILE A 21 7.03 -0.95 13.79
CA ILE A 21 6.65 -2.28 13.30
C ILE A 21 7.62 -3.34 13.86
N ALA A 22 7.41 -4.62 13.56
CA ALA A 22 8.20 -5.72 14.14
C ALA A 22 9.72 -5.56 13.95
N PHE A 23 10.19 -5.01 12.83
CA PHE A 23 11.62 -4.92 12.49
C PHE A 23 12.15 -3.51 12.25
N ALA A 24 11.34 -2.45 12.44
CA ALA A 24 11.78 -1.08 12.19
C ALA A 24 11.04 -0.04 13.06
N VAL A 25 11.70 1.12 13.24
CA VAL A 25 11.10 2.32 13.81
C VAL A 25 11.42 3.50 12.88
N GLN A 26 10.41 4.25 12.46
CA GLN A 26 10.55 5.40 11.58
C GLN A 26 9.96 6.65 12.23
N ASP A 27 10.70 7.76 12.27
CA ASP A 27 10.25 9.08 12.73
C ASP A 27 9.99 10.05 11.56
N HIS A 28 10.40 9.67 10.37
CA HIS A 28 10.14 10.36 9.12
C HIS A 28 10.24 9.39 7.94
N SER A 29 9.72 9.80 6.77
CA SER A 29 10.00 9.17 5.48
C SER A 29 10.70 10.16 4.55
N LEU A 30 11.53 9.63 3.63
CA LEU A 30 12.14 10.36 2.52
C LEU A 30 11.59 9.79 1.22
N ASN A 31 10.64 10.51 0.61
CA ASN A 31 10.00 10.11 -0.63
C ASN A 31 10.52 10.94 -1.81
N VAL A 32 10.27 10.47 -3.01
CA VAL A 32 10.67 11.17 -4.24
C VAL A 32 9.43 11.38 -5.11
N LEU A 33 9.10 12.64 -5.36
CA LEU A 33 8.07 13.02 -6.32
C LEU A 33 8.67 13.07 -7.74
N VAL A 34 7.86 12.65 -8.72
CA VAL A 34 8.23 12.63 -10.13
C VAL A 34 7.17 13.36 -10.93
N LYS A 35 7.59 14.40 -11.68
CA LYS A 35 6.73 15.07 -12.67
C LYS A 35 7.19 14.70 -14.06
N ILE A 36 6.30 14.13 -14.87
CA ILE A 36 6.52 13.82 -16.29
C ILE A 36 5.75 14.83 -17.14
N SER A 37 6.45 15.55 -18.00
CA SER A 37 5.86 16.55 -18.90
C SER A 37 5.84 16.06 -20.36
N THR A 38 4.89 16.53 -21.15
CA THR A 38 4.71 16.15 -22.55
C THR A 38 4.78 17.34 -23.50
N ASP A 39 4.98 17.08 -24.81
CA ASP A 39 4.99 18.09 -25.88
C ASP A 39 3.61 18.72 -26.16
N GLU A 40 2.54 18.14 -25.59
CA GLU A 40 1.17 18.69 -25.69
C GLU A 40 0.76 19.52 -24.47
N GLY A 41 1.69 19.81 -23.55
CA GLY A 41 1.46 20.62 -22.35
C GLY A 41 0.82 19.86 -21.18
N LEU A 42 0.46 18.60 -21.36
CA LEU A 42 0.01 17.75 -20.26
C LEU A 42 1.20 17.29 -19.41
N TRP A 43 0.95 17.10 -18.14
CA TRP A 43 1.93 16.54 -17.22
C TRP A 43 1.24 15.67 -16.15
N GLY A 44 1.97 14.72 -15.63
CA GLY A 44 1.52 13.87 -14.53
C GLY A 44 2.49 13.87 -13.37
N ILE A 45 1.96 13.53 -12.19
CA ILE A 45 2.71 13.42 -10.94
C ILE A 45 2.67 11.97 -10.44
N GLY A 46 3.79 11.50 -9.91
CA GLY A 46 3.88 10.23 -9.20
C GLY A 46 4.80 10.33 -8.01
N GLU A 47 4.79 9.32 -7.18
CA GLU A 47 5.56 9.26 -5.96
C GLU A 47 6.23 7.91 -5.80
N ALA A 48 7.49 7.91 -5.39
CA ALA A 48 8.20 6.76 -4.83
C ALA A 48 8.31 6.94 -3.31
N ALA A 49 7.86 5.95 -2.57
CA ALA A 49 8.01 5.86 -1.12
C ALA A 49 8.85 4.61 -0.77
N PRO A 50 10.19 4.69 -0.92
CA PRO A 50 11.08 3.55 -0.69
C PRO A 50 11.15 3.21 0.79
N PHE A 51 11.37 1.92 1.07
CA PHE A 51 11.65 1.42 2.41
C PHE A 51 12.62 0.25 2.31
N GLU A 52 13.87 0.48 2.72
CA GLU A 52 14.99 -0.43 2.48
C GLU A 52 14.73 -1.89 2.89
N PRO A 53 14.10 -2.17 4.05
CA PRO A 53 13.83 -3.56 4.46
C PRO A 53 12.81 -4.30 3.59
N VAL A 54 11.97 -3.58 2.81
CA VAL A 54 10.91 -4.17 2.00
C VAL A 54 11.18 -4.02 0.51
N THR A 55 11.48 -2.81 0.03
CA THR A 55 11.71 -2.54 -1.40
C THR A 55 13.18 -2.66 -1.80
N GLY A 56 14.10 -2.66 -0.82
CA GLY A 56 15.54 -2.65 -1.08
C GLY A 56 16.06 -1.30 -1.61
N GLU A 57 15.22 -0.27 -1.57
CA GLU A 57 15.52 1.07 -2.09
C GLU A 57 15.55 2.10 -0.98
N SER A 58 16.39 3.11 -1.15
CA SER A 58 16.37 4.38 -0.42
C SER A 58 16.02 5.52 -1.37
N ALA A 59 15.72 6.71 -0.84
CA ALA A 59 15.51 7.89 -1.69
C ALA A 59 16.70 8.16 -2.63
N ALA A 60 17.94 7.91 -2.18
CA ALA A 60 19.13 8.07 -2.99
C ALA A 60 19.18 7.09 -4.16
N THR A 61 18.88 5.80 -3.93
CA THR A 61 18.85 4.80 -5.01
C THR A 61 17.71 5.05 -5.98
N VAL A 62 16.55 5.51 -5.49
CA VAL A 62 15.42 5.95 -6.34
C VAL A 62 15.83 7.09 -7.26
N LEU A 63 16.54 8.12 -6.76
CA LEU A 63 17.03 9.21 -7.59
C LEU A 63 17.98 8.75 -8.70
N GLU A 64 18.89 7.83 -8.41
CA GLU A 64 19.79 7.26 -9.41
C GLU A 64 19.04 6.39 -10.44
N ALA A 65 18.06 5.59 -10.01
CA ALA A 65 17.20 4.83 -10.91
C ALA A 65 16.41 5.77 -11.85
N LEU A 66 15.82 6.83 -11.32
CA LEU A 66 15.06 7.81 -12.11
C LEU A 66 15.92 8.59 -13.12
N LYS A 67 17.20 8.91 -12.78
CA LYS A 67 18.17 9.47 -13.74
C LYS A 67 18.39 8.52 -14.93
N LEU A 68 18.52 7.23 -14.64
CA LEU A 68 18.67 6.21 -15.69
C LEU A 68 17.39 6.08 -16.52
N PHE A 69 16.22 5.99 -15.89
CA PHE A 69 14.93 5.88 -16.57
C PHE A 69 14.64 7.10 -17.45
N ARG A 70 15.00 8.31 -17.00
CA ARG A 70 14.83 9.53 -17.78
C ARG A 70 15.45 9.42 -19.18
N THR A 71 16.60 8.76 -19.32
CA THR A 71 17.28 8.59 -20.63
C THR A 71 16.47 7.76 -21.61
N GLY A 72 15.70 6.79 -21.11
CA GLY A 72 14.79 5.96 -21.93
C GLY A 72 13.40 6.56 -22.13
N LEU A 73 12.93 7.36 -21.17
CA LEU A 73 11.57 7.93 -21.18
C LEU A 73 11.41 9.07 -22.19
N ILE A 74 12.42 9.91 -22.34
CA ILE A 74 12.35 11.07 -23.26
C ILE A 74 12.08 10.60 -24.69
N GLY A 75 11.01 11.15 -25.29
CA GLY A 75 10.55 10.83 -26.64
C GLY A 75 9.60 9.63 -26.74
N MET A 76 9.39 8.85 -25.66
CA MET A 76 8.36 7.81 -25.62
C MET A 76 6.94 8.42 -25.54
N ASP A 77 5.96 7.66 -25.96
CA ASP A 77 4.54 7.98 -25.75
C ASP A 77 4.18 7.61 -24.28
N PRO A 78 3.70 8.54 -23.45
CA PRO A 78 3.30 8.24 -22.07
C PRO A 78 2.12 7.27 -21.98
N LEU A 79 1.39 7.04 -23.05
CA LEU A 79 0.30 6.06 -23.09
C LEU A 79 0.78 4.63 -23.35
N ASP A 80 2.03 4.44 -23.82
CA ASP A 80 2.65 3.12 -23.96
C ASP A 80 3.21 2.62 -22.62
N VAL A 81 2.32 2.47 -21.63
CA VAL A 81 2.68 2.07 -20.26
C VAL A 81 3.44 0.74 -20.26
N GLU A 82 2.98 -0.25 -21.04
CA GLU A 82 3.66 -1.55 -21.13
C GLU A 82 5.06 -1.44 -21.73
N GLY A 83 5.24 -0.66 -22.80
CA GLY A 83 6.54 -0.41 -23.41
C GLY A 83 7.49 0.31 -22.46
N ILE A 84 6.99 1.27 -21.69
CA ILE A 84 7.77 1.98 -20.66
C ILE A 84 8.18 1.01 -19.54
N HIS A 85 7.30 0.17 -19.03
CA HIS A 85 7.68 -0.85 -18.05
C HIS A 85 8.75 -1.79 -18.58
N ARG A 86 8.61 -2.29 -19.81
CA ARG A 86 9.62 -3.14 -20.45
C ARG A 86 10.97 -2.42 -20.61
N MET A 87 10.95 -1.12 -20.92
CA MET A 87 12.16 -0.30 -21.02
C MET A 87 12.81 -0.20 -19.65
N MET A 88 12.08 0.17 -18.59
CA MET A 88 12.59 0.27 -17.22
C MET A 88 13.16 -1.06 -16.72
N ASP A 89 12.47 -2.19 -17.00
CA ASP A 89 12.91 -3.53 -16.58
C ASP A 89 14.22 -3.97 -17.28
N ARG A 90 14.44 -3.55 -18.53
CA ARG A 90 15.69 -3.81 -19.25
C ARG A 90 16.85 -2.97 -18.75
N LEU A 91 16.58 -1.73 -18.30
CA LEU A 91 17.60 -0.84 -17.77
C LEU A 91 18.01 -1.22 -16.35
N LEU A 92 17.05 -1.59 -15.49
CA LEU A 92 17.31 -1.84 -14.08
C LEU A 92 16.33 -2.86 -13.50
N SER A 93 16.86 -3.96 -12.99
CA SER A 93 16.05 -4.97 -12.27
C SER A 93 15.64 -4.44 -10.90
N GLY A 94 14.47 -4.85 -10.40
CA GLY A 94 13.93 -4.35 -9.13
C GLY A 94 13.60 -2.85 -9.21
N ASN A 95 13.98 -2.08 -8.20
CA ASN A 95 13.75 -0.63 -8.12
C ASN A 95 12.27 -0.27 -8.34
N THR A 96 11.44 -1.00 -7.64
CA THR A 96 9.99 -0.98 -7.85
C THR A 96 9.33 0.31 -7.37
N SER A 97 9.87 0.97 -6.33
CA SER A 97 9.37 2.28 -5.91
C SER A 97 9.65 3.35 -6.97
N ALA A 98 10.85 3.34 -7.57
CA ALA A 98 11.19 4.24 -8.67
C ALA A 98 10.29 4.01 -9.90
N LYS A 99 9.98 2.74 -10.23
CA LYS A 99 9.05 2.37 -11.31
C LYS A 99 7.62 2.79 -11.00
N ALA A 100 7.19 2.64 -9.75
CA ALA A 100 5.86 3.06 -9.31
C ALA A 100 5.66 4.58 -9.49
N ALA A 101 6.66 5.39 -9.17
CA ALA A 101 6.58 6.83 -9.37
C ALA A 101 6.38 7.20 -10.85
N VAL A 102 7.11 6.54 -11.76
CA VAL A 102 6.92 6.74 -13.20
C VAL A 102 5.53 6.26 -13.63
N ASP A 103 5.13 5.06 -13.25
CA ASP A 103 3.84 4.45 -13.59
C ASP A 103 2.66 5.33 -13.15
N ILE A 104 2.64 5.76 -11.88
CA ILE A 104 1.59 6.63 -11.34
C ILE A 104 1.49 7.93 -12.15
N ALA A 105 2.62 8.55 -12.50
CA ALA A 105 2.64 9.77 -13.31
C ALA A 105 2.07 9.54 -14.72
N LEU A 106 2.33 8.37 -15.35
CA LEU A 106 1.74 8.02 -16.64
C LEU A 106 0.22 7.87 -16.55
N TYR A 107 -0.28 7.22 -15.50
CA TYR A 107 -1.72 7.07 -15.29
C TYR A 107 -2.40 8.40 -14.96
N ASP A 108 -1.72 9.32 -14.28
CA ASP A 108 -2.20 10.68 -14.05
C ASP A 108 -2.34 11.46 -15.38
N ILE A 109 -1.32 11.37 -16.28
CA ILE A 109 -1.40 11.92 -17.65
C ILE A 109 -2.59 11.30 -18.40
N LYS A 110 -2.75 9.99 -18.34
CA LYS A 110 -3.83 9.28 -19.04
C LYS A 110 -5.20 9.77 -18.57
N GLY A 111 -5.39 9.95 -17.26
CA GLY A 111 -6.63 10.48 -16.70
C GLY A 111 -6.89 11.91 -17.14
N LYS A 112 -5.88 12.78 -17.12
CA LYS A 112 -5.97 14.17 -17.59
C LYS A 112 -6.29 14.25 -19.09
N LEU A 113 -5.65 13.41 -19.90
CA LEU A 113 -5.94 13.33 -21.34
C LEU A 113 -7.39 12.90 -21.62
N MET A 114 -7.89 11.94 -20.86
CA MET A 114 -9.28 11.44 -21.00
C MET A 114 -10.32 12.38 -20.36
N GLY A 115 -9.90 13.40 -19.60
CA GLY A 115 -10.78 14.24 -18.79
C GLY A 115 -11.53 13.43 -17.72
N GLN A 116 -10.96 12.34 -17.21
CA GLN A 116 -11.58 11.43 -16.25
C GLN A 116 -10.72 11.24 -15.00
N PRO A 117 -11.33 11.09 -13.81
CA PRO A 117 -10.60 10.71 -12.62
C PRO A 117 -10.02 9.29 -12.77
N LEU A 118 -8.91 9.04 -12.07
CA LEU A 118 -8.12 7.82 -12.24
C LEU A 118 -8.95 6.54 -12.00
N TYR A 119 -9.82 6.51 -10.98
CA TYR A 119 -10.64 5.32 -10.73
C TYR A 119 -11.54 4.94 -11.92
N LYS A 120 -12.04 5.91 -12.69
CA LYS A 120 -12.80 5.66 -13.93
C LYS A 120 -11.91 5.16 -15.07
N VAL A 121 -10.70 5.70 -15.19
CA VAL A 121 -9.70 5.22 -16.16
C VAL A 121 -9.34 3.76 -15.92
N LEU A 122 -9.32 3.33 -14.66
CA LEU A 122 -9.08 1.94 -14.24
C LEU A 122 -10.33 1.03 -14.36
N GLY A 123 -11.46 1.58 -14.81
CA GLY A 123 -12.70 0.84 -15.06
C GLY A 123 -13.71 0.84 -13.90
N GLY A 124 -13.49 1.65 -12.87
CA GLY A 124 -14.40 1.76 -11.73
C GLY A 124 -15.55 2.75 -11.93
N SER A 125 -16.56 2.63 -11.09
CA SER A 125 -17.70 3.55 -11.04
C SER A 125 -18.02 4.03 -9.61
N VAL A 126 -17.41 3.41 -8.61
CA VAL A 126 -17.58 3.77 -7.20
C VAL A 126 -16.57 4.85 -6.83
N SER A 127 -17.02 5.92 -6.19
CA SER A 127 -16.18 7.04 -5.76
C SER A 127 -15.88 7.03 -4.26
N GLN A 128 -16.35 6.02 -3.52
CA GLN A 128 -16.09 5.89 -2.09
C GLN A 128 -15.46 4.54 -1.78
N ILE A 129 -14.47 4.54 -0.90
CA ILE A 129 -13.84 3.35 -0.34
C ILE A 129 -13.79 3.45 1.18
N VAL A 130 -13.64 2.32 1.85
CA VAL A 130 -13.39 2.25 3.29
C VAL A 130 -11.98 1.72 3.50
N THR A 131 -11.20 2.40 4.33
CA THR A 131 -9.86 1.98 4.74
C THR A 131 -9.81 1.70 6.24
N ASP A 132 -8.82 0.94 6.67
CA ASP A 132 -8.50 0.80 8.09
C ASP A 132 -7.60 1.93 8.60
N MET A 133 -7.29 1.87 9.90
CA MET A 133 -6.28 2.69 10.55
C MET A 133 -5.33 1.79 11.34
N THR A 134 -4.05 1.97 11.13
CA THR A 134 -3.03 1.16 11.79
C THR A 134 -2.70 1.68 13.19
N VAL A 135 -2.61 0.77 14.15
CA VAL A 135 -2.04 1.01 15.48
C VAL A 135 -0.65 0.39 15.53
N GLY A 136 0.37 1.22 15.68
CA GLY A 136 1.78 0.79 15.77
C GLY A 136 2.07 0.04 17.07
N ILE A 137 3.22 -0.68 17.11
CA ILE A 137 3.63 -1.45 18.29
C ILE A 137 4.05 -0.51 19.42
N ASP A 138 3.44 -0.72 20.59
CA ASP A 138 3.75 -0.08 21.86
C ASP A 138 3.39 -1.05 23.00
N THR A 139 3.34 -0.57 24.26
CA THR A 139 2.79 -1.37 25.36
C THR A 139 1.30 -1.66 25.11
N PRO A 140 0.79 -2.83 25.58
CA PRO A 140 -0.60 -3.22 25.36
C PRO A 140 -1.63 -2.14 25.78
N GLU A 141 -1.36 -1.42 26.88
CA GLU A 141 -2.22 -0.36 27.39
C GLU A 141 -2.24 0.88 26.48
N VAL A 142 -1.07 1.26 25.95
CA VAL A 142 -0.92 2.38 25.00
C VAL A 142 -1.63 2.06 23.70
N MET A 143 -1.44 0.84 23.16
CA MET A 143 -2.13 0.38 21.95
C MET A 143 -3.65 0.37 22.10
N ALA A 144 -4.16 -0.09 23.25
CA ALA A 144 -5.59 -0.09 23.54
C ALA A 144 -6.17 1.33 23.67
N ALA A 145 -5.44 2.24 24.26
CA ALA A 145 -5.84 3.65 24.36
C ALA A 145 -5.86 4.32 22.98
N GLU A 146 -4.84 4.08 22.16
CA GLU A 146 -4.81 4.57 20.77
C GLU A 146 -5.95 3.99 19.93
N ALA A 147 -6.16 2.67 19.99
CA ALA A 147 -7.25 2.01 19.26
C ALA A 147 -8.61 2.63 19.59
N ARG A 148 -8.87 2.88 20.89
CA ARG A 148 -10.10 3.58 21.33
C ARG A 148 -10.19 4.98 20.75
N GLU A 149 -9.11 5.74 20.76
CA GLU A 149 -9.08 7.09 20.19
C GLU A 149 -9.43 7.09 18.70
N ARG A 150 -8.86 6.15 17.91
CA ARG A 150 -9.14 6.01 16.48
C ARG A 150 -10.61 5.71 16.21
N VAL A 151 -11.25 4.92 17.08
CA VAL A 151 -12.68 4.60 16.94
C VAL A 151 -13.56 5.76 17.40
N GLU A 152 -13.35 6.28 18.61
CA GLU A 152 -14.26 7.25 19.24
C GLU A 152 -14.13 8.67 18.68
N LYS A 153 -12.88 9.11 18.38
CA LYS A 153 -12.62 10.47 17.89
C LYS A 153 -12.53 10.55 16.37
N ASP A 154 -11.82 9.59 15.75
CA ASP A 154 -11.52 9.64 14.34
C ASP A 154 -12.59 8.89 13.50
N GLY A 155 -13.44 8.05 14.13
CA GLY A 155 -14.57 7.39 13.49
C GLY A 155 -14.21 6.17 12.64
N PHE A 156 -13.04 5.55 12.86
CA PHE A 156 -12.66 4.33 12.17
C PHE A 156 -13.45 3.12 12.66
N THR A 157 -13.86 2.26 11.73
CA THR A 157 -14.60 1.02 12.00
C THR A 157 -13.77 -0.24 11.77
N ILE A 158 -12.58 -0.07 11.21
CA ILE A 158 -11.60 -1.13 10.94
C ILE A 158 -10.25 -0.66 11.47
N LEU A 159 -9.59 -1.51 12.25
CA LEU A 159 -8.25 -1.26 12.76
C LEU A 159 -7.30 -2.36 12.32
N LYS A 160 -6.10 -1.96 11.89
CA LYS A 160 -4.95 -2.84 11.67
C LYS A 160 -4.01 -2.73 12.85
N ILE A 161 -3.66 -3.84 13.48
CA ILE A 161 -2.84 -3.88 14.69
C ILE A 161 -1.47 -4.47 14.36
N LYS A 162 -0.42 -3.71 14.56
CA LYS A 162 0.94 -4.21 14.39
C LYS A 162 1.32 -5.14 15.54
N ALA A 163 1.93 -6.28 15.20
CA ALA A 163 2.33 -7.35 16.11
C ALA A 163 3.66 -7.97 15.63
N GLY A 164 4.03 -9.15 16.14
CA GLY A 164 5.14 -9.96 15.63
C GLY A 164 6.45 -9.84 16.40
N ILE A 165 6.49 -9.14 17.56
CA ILE A 165 7.69 -9.08 18.39
C ILE A 165 7.64 -10.15 19.49
N ASN A 166 6.54 -10.23 20.23
CA ASN A 166 6.36 -11.15 21.33
C ASN A 166 4.93 -11.69 21.33
N PRO A 167 4.72 -12.98 20.99
CA PRO A 167 3.39 -13.58 20.92
C PRO A 167 2.51 -13.37 22.15
N SER A 168 3.09 -13.39 23.36
CA SER A 168 2.32 -13.22 24.60
C SER A 168 1.86 -11.79 24.79
N GLU A 169 2.71 -10.81 24.50
CA GLU A 169 2.36 -9.38 24.54
C GLU A 169 1.37 -9.04 23.42
N ASP A 170 1.52 -9.62 22.22
CA ASP A 170 0.61 -9.43 21.11
C ASP A 170 -0.82 -9.91 21.47
N ILE A 171 -0.95 -11.09 22.12
CA ILE A 171 -2.25 -11.57 22.62
C ILE A 171 -2.82 -10.65 23.70
N GLN A 172 -1.98 -10.17 24.62
CA GLN A 172 -2.40 -9.22 25.64
C GLN A 172 -2.89 -7.90 25.02
N ALA A 173 -2.14 -7.34 24.06
CA ALA A 173 -2.50 -6.12 23.36
C ALA A 173 -3.85 -6.27 22.63
N LEU A 174 -4.04 -7.33 21.86
CA LEU A 174 -5.30 -7.60 21.16
C LEU A 174 -6.48 -7.80 22.13
N THR A 175 -6.23 -8.43 23.29
CA THR A 175 -7.26 -8.60 24.33
C THR A 175 -7.71 -7.23 24.87
N LEU A 176 -6.77 -6.37 25.24
CA LEU A 176 -7.08 -5.03 25.73
C LEU A 176 -7.71 -4.14 24.65
N ILE A 177 -7.23 -4.23 23.41
CA ILE A 177 -7.82 -3.51 22.28
C ILE A 177 -9.27 -3.94 22.08
N ARG A 178 -9.56 -5.24 22.01
CA ARG A 178 -10.94 -5.75 21.83
C ARG A 178 -11.86 -5.30 22.96
N GLN A 179 -11.39 -5.27 24.21
CA GLN A 179 -12.14 -4.73 25.34
C GLN A 179 -12.40 -3.24 25.20
N ALA A 180 -11.42 -2.49 24.67
CA ALA A 180 -11.49 -1.04 24.54
C ALA A 180 -12.43 -0.59 23.41
N VAL A 181 -12.46 -1.30 22.28
CA VAL A 181 -13.20 -0.89 21.09
C VAL A 181 -14.52 -1.63 20.89
N GLY A 182 -14.77 -2.70 21.66
CA GLY A 182 -16.00 -3.50 21.58
C GLY A 182 -16.04 -4.49 20.42
N PRO A 183 -17.10 -5.29 20.30
CA PRO A 183 -17.19 -6.42 19.36
C PRO A 183 -17.44 -6.00 17.90
N ASN A 184 -17.93 -4.80 17.65
CA ASN A 184 -18.36 -4.36 16.32
C ASN A 184 -17.25 -3.76 15.46
N ILE A 185 -16.08 -3.49 16.04
CA ILE A 185 -14.91 -2.99 15.31
C ILE A 185 -14.19 -4.17 14.68
N ARG A 186 -13.96 -4.09 13.37
CA ARG A 186 -13.21 -5.07 12.62
C ARG A 186 -11.72 -4.95 12.98
N LEU A 187 -11.08 -6.05 13.31
CA LEU A 187 -9.65 -6.09 13.66
C LEU A 187 -8.89 -6.98 12.68
N ARG A 188 -7.80 -6.46 12.16
CA ARG A 188 -6.77 -7.17 11.40
C ARG A 188 -5.45 -7.07 12.13
N VAL A 189 -4.57 -8.04 11.94
CA VAL A 189 -3.24 -8.05 12.56
C VAL A 189 -2.19 -8.12 11.46
N ASP A 190 -1.13 -7.35 11.58
CA ASP A 190 0.05 -7.47 10.73
C ASP A 190 1.25 -7.80 11.60
N ALA A 191 1.77 -9.00 11.43
CA ALA A 191 2.90 -9.50 12.20
C ALA A 191 4.26 -9.24 11.53
N ASN A 192 4.28 -8.64 10.35
CA ASN A 192 5.49 -8.23 9.61
C ASN A 192 6.62 -9.28 9.70
N GLN A 193 6.31 -10.54 9.35
CA GLN A 193 7.27 -11.65 9.30
C GLN A 193 7.81 -12.12 10.68
N GLY A 194 7.19 -11.67 11.79
CA GLY A 194 7.80 -11.81 13.13
C GLY A 194 7.64 -13.15 13.79
N TYR A 195 6.85 -14.08 13.27
CA TYR A 195 6.59 -15.37 13.94
C TYR A 195 7.35 -16.53 13.33
N THR A 196 7.60 -17.57 14.15
CA THR A 196 7.84 -18.92 13.67
C THR A 196 6.52 -19.60 13.32
N VAL A 197 6.54 -20.68 12.52
CA VAL A 197 5.32 -21.46 12.19
C VAL A 197 4.57 -21.89 13.47
N SER A 198 5.30 -22.35 14.49
CA SER A 198 4.70 -22.80 15.76
C SER A 198 4.07 -21.64 16.54
N ASP A 199 4.75 -20.48 16.59
CA ASP A 199 4.22 -19.29 17.26
C ASP A 199 3.01 -18.74 16.51
N ALA A 200 3.06 -18.68 15.18
CA ALA A 200 1.96 -18.23 14.35
C ALA A 200 0.69 -19.06 14.64
N VAL A 201 0.74 -20.39 14.52
CA VAL A 201 -0.44 -21.24 14.76
C VAL A 201 -1.02 -21.02 16.16
N ARG A 202 -0.18 -20.94 17.19
CA ARG A 202 -0.63 -20.77 18.58
C ARG A 202 -1.25 -19.38 18.79
N THR A 203 -0.59 -18.34 18.30
CA THR A 203 -1.01 -16.94 18.49
C THR A 203 -2.27 -16.63 17.72
N LEU A 204 -2.35 -17.07 16.45
CA LEU A 204 -3.50 -16.83 15.61
C LEU A 204 -4.77 -17.50 16.11
N LYS A 205 -4.67 -18.68 16.75
CA LYS A 205 -5.83 -19.30 17.43
C LYS A 205 -6.34 -18.49 18.61
N ALA A 206 -5.46 -17.77 19.31
CA ALA A 206 -5.90 -16.82 20.34
C ALA A 206 -6.55 -15.57 19.71
N PHE A 207 -6.06 -15.11 18.57
CA PHE A 207 -6.66 -14.00 17.82
C PHE A 207 -8.05 -14.33 17.27
N GLU A 208 -8.28 -15.57 16.81
CA GLU A 208 -9.61 -16.07 16.42
C GLU A 208 -10.64 -15.89 17.54
N ALA A 209 -10.27 -16.27 18.77
CA ALA A 209 -11.14 -16.12 19.94
C ALA A 209 -11.45 -14.64 20.27
N LEU A 210 -10.63 -13.70 19.81
CA LEU A 210 -10.84 -12.26 19.94
C LEU A 210 -11.60 -11.64 18.75
N GLY A 211 -11.99 -12.45 17.77
CA GLY A 211 -12.70 -11.99 16.58
C GLY A 211 -11.83 -11.18 15.63
N VAL A 212 -10.53 -11.52 15.53
CA VAL A 212 -9.65 -11.00 14.47
C VAL A 212 -10.05 -11.65 13.15
N GLU A 213 -10.18 -10.85 12.09
CA GLU A 213 -10.64 -11.33 10.78
C GLU A 213 -9.51 -11.87 9.92
N ALA A 214 -8.35 -11.21 9.95
CA ALA A 214 -7.24 -11.54 9.09
C ALA A 214 -5.89 -11.31 9.78
N VAL A 215 -4.89 -12.11 9.38
CA VAL A 215 -3.47 -11.90 9.71
C VAL A 215 -2.66 -11.67 8.44
N GLU A 216 -1.87 -10.61 8.46
CA GLU A 216 -0.95 -10.26 7.37
C GLU A 216 0.46 -10.73 7.71
N GLN A 217 1.11 -11.38 6.74
CA GLN A 217 2.52 -11.81 6.68
C GLN A 217 3.08 -12.26 8.03
N CYS A 218 2.54 -13.32 8.60
CA CYS A 218 2.98 -13.79 9.92
C CYS A 218 4.36 -14.48 9.92
N LEU A 219 4.81 -15.02 8.76
CA LEU A 219 6.10 -15.70 8.60
C LEU A 219 7.04 -14.93 7.66
N PRO A 220 8.36 -15.22 7.67
CA PRO A 220 9.31 -14.66 6.71
C PRO A 220 8.83 -14.78 5.26
N SER A 221 9.08 -13.75 4.45
CA SER A 221 8.56 -13.61 3.09
C SER A 221 8.92 -14.77 2.14
N TRP A 222 10.02 -15.46 2.39
CA TRP A 222 10.45 -16.62 1.60
C TRP A 222 9.70 -17.92 1.94
N ASP A 223 8.99 -18.00 3.09
CA ASP A 223 8.35 -19.22 3.60
C ASP A 223 6.87 -19.34 3.18
N LEU A 224 6.64 -19.45 1.88
CA LEU A 224 5.28 -19.67 1.34
C LEU A 224 4.67 -21.01 1.76
N ASP A 225 5.48 -22.07 1.92
CA ASP A 225 5.00 -23.36 2.39
C ASP A 225 4.56 -23.30 3.85
N GLY A 226 5.30 -22.56 4.68
CA GLY A 226 4.91 -22.26 6.06
C GLY A 226 3.60 -21.45 6.11
N MET A 227 3.45 -20.43 5.28
CA MET A 227 2.20 -19.64 5.20
C MET A 227 1.00 -20.51 4.80
N ARG A 228 1.15 -21.39 3.80
CA ARG A 228 0.16 -22.40 3.43
C ARG A 228 -0.17 -23.32 4.61
N PHE A 229 0.84 -23.78 5.35
CA PHE A 229 0.62 -24.63 6.53
C PHE A 229 -0.16 -23.89 7.61
N VAL A 230 0.23 -22.65 7.96
CA VAL A 230 -0.49 -21.81 8.93
C VAL A 230 -1.94 -21.63 8.50
N ARG A 231 -2.19 -21.24 7.23
CA ARG A 231 -3.54 -21.10 6.68
C ARG A 231 -4.40 -22.36 6.88
N SER A 232 -3.82 -23.56 6.74
CA SER A 232 -4.53 -24.83 6.96
C SER A 232 -4.89 -25.13 8.43
N LYS A 233 -4.42 -24.33 9.39
CA LYS A 233 -4.57 -24.54 10.85
C LYS A 233 -5.43 -23.51 11.55
N VAL A 234 -5.82 -22.44 10.85
CA VAL A 234 -6.56 -21.32 11.41
C VAL A 234 -7.81 -21.05 10.57
N ASP A 235 -8.82 -20.45 11.19
CA ASP A 235 -10.08 -20.09 10.52
C ASP A 235 -10.11 -18.61 10.09
N LEU A 236 -9.25 -17.74 10.66
CA LEU A 236 -9.07 -16.37 10.19
C LEU A 236 -8.37 -16.33 8.81
N GLN A 237 -8.63 -15.29 8.04
CA GLN A 237 -8.00 -15.13 6.72
C GLN A 237 -6.49 -14.89 6.84
N VAL A 238 -5.72 -15.55 5.99
CA VAL A 238 -4.26 -15.38 5.90
C VAL A 238 -3.93 -14.51 4.68
N MET A 239 -3.19 -13.42 4.93
CA MET A 239 -2.81 -12.44 3.91
C MET A 239 -1.29 -12.46 3.68
N LEU A 240 -0.89 -12.36 2.41
CA LEU A 240 0.51 -12.17 2.00
C LEU A 240 0.79 -10.72 1.66
N ASP A 241 1.87 -10.16 2.22
CA ASP A 241 2.43 -8.84 1.91
C ASP A 241 3.82 -8.96 1.30
N GLU A 242 4.86 -9.12 2.13
CA GLU A 242 6.24 -9.13 1.67
C GLU A 242 6.62 -10.37 0.83
N SER A 243 5.77 -11.39 0.80
CA SER A 243 5.94 -12.56 -0.07
C SER A 243 5.54 -12.31 -1.53
N VAL A 244 4.79 -11.23 -1.83
CA VAL A 244 4.27 -10.95 -3.16
C VAL A 244 4.66 -9.54 -3.61
N HIS A 245 5.65 -9.47 -4.49
CA HIS A 245 6.08 -8.23 -5.12
C HIS A 245 5.69 -8.16 -6.60
N THR A 246 5.60 -9.30 -7.27
CA THR A 246 5.38 -9.37 -8.72
C THR A 246 4.16 -10.21 -9.08
N PRO A 247 3.63 -10.08 -10.31
CA PRO A 247 2.62 -11.01 -10.82
C PRO A 247 3.07 -12.47 -10.81
N ILE A 248 4.38 -12.73 -10.92
CA ILE A 248 4.93 -14.09 -10.87
C ILE A 248 4.83 -14.64 -9.43
N ASP A 249 5.08 -13.81 -8.43
CA ASP A 249 4.97 -14.23 -7.02
C ASP A 249 3.50 -14.49 -6.66
N ALA A 250 2.57 -13.64 -7.13
CA ALA A 250 1.14 -13.87 -6.98
C ALA A 250 0.72 -15.23 -7.59
N ALA A 251 1.17 -15.53 -8.80
CA ALA A 251 0.89 -16.81 -9.45
C ALA A 251 1.46 -18.01 -8.67
N LYS A 252 2.66 -17.89 -8.10
CA LYS A 252 3.26 -18.94 -7.25
C LYS A 252 2.46 -19.14 -5.97
N ALA A 253 2.10 -18.05 -5.28
CA ALA A 253 1.32 -18.08 -4.05
C ALA A 253 -0.06 -18.72 -4.26
N CYS A 254 -0.78 -18.31 -5.29
CA CYS A 254 -2.08 -18.88 -5.66
C CYS A 254 -1.97 -20.37 -6.00
N LYS A 255 -0.93 -20.79 -6.75
CA LYS A 255 -0.75 -22.17 -7.17
C LYS A 255 -0.68 -23.16 -6.00
N ILE A 256 -0.18 -22.72 -4.84
CA ILE A 256 -0.01 -23.58 -3.66
C ILE A 256 -1.02 -23.27 -2.56
N ASP A 257 -2.03 -22.45 -2.80
CA ASP A 257 -3.02 -22.00 -1.81
C ASP A 257 -2.40 -21.38 -0.56
N ALA A 258 -1.40 -20.52 -0.72
CA ALA A 258 -0.66 -19.93 0.39
C ALA A 258 -1.42 -18.83 1.14
N ALA A 259 -2.48 -18.27 0.57
CA ALA A 259 -3.22 -17.15 1.16
C ALA A 259 -4.69 -17.09 0.72
N ASP A 260 -5.48 -16.37 1.51
CA ASP A 260 -6.84 -15.94 1.20
C ASP A 260 -6.86 -14.54 0.56
N ILE A 261 -5.87 -13.70 0.93
CA ILE A 261 -5.75 -12.31 0.49
C ILE A 261 -4.31 -12.01 0.08
N ILE A 262 -4.13 -11.22 -0.98
CA ILE A 262 -2.84 -10.64 -1.36
C ILE A 262 -2.89 -9.14 -1.12
N ASN A 263 -1.96 -8.62 -0.30
CA ASN A 263 -1.78 -7.19 -0.12
C ASN A 263 -0.91 -6.62 -1.24
N ILE A 264 -1.54 -5.87 -2.14
CA ILE A 264 -0.89 -5.13 -3.21
C ILE A 264 -0.40 -3.79 -2.67
N LYS A 265 0.90 -3.51 -2.77
CA LYS A 265 1.46 -2.18 -2.53
C LYS A 265 2.13 -1.70 -3.81
N LEU A 266 1.77 -0.50 -4.27
CA LEU A 266 2.28 0.04 -5.53
C LEU A 266 3.81 0.12 -5.53
N MET A 267 4.40 0.43 -4.37
CA MET A 267 5.85 0.51 -4.19
C MET A 267 6.55 -0.85 -4.29
N LYS A 268 5.88 -1.94 -3.90
CA LYS A 268 6.42 -3.29 -4.02
C LYS A 268 6.35 -3.80 -5.46
N CYS A 269 5.24 -3.56 -6.14
CA CYS A 269 5.00 -4.15 -7.46
C CYS A 269 5.45 -3.28 -8.63
N GLY A 270 5.71 -1.99 -8.42
CA GLY A 270 6.17 -1.08 -9.47
C GLY A 270 5.06 -0.25 -10.10
N GLY A 271 3.93 -0.04 -9.41
CA GLY A 271 2.84 0.83 -9.84
C GLY A 271 1.53 0.12 -10.18
N LEU A 272 0.63 0.84 -10.81
CA LEU A 272 -0.73 0.40 -11.14
C LEU A 272 -0.75 -0.72 -12.20
N TYR A 273 0.08 -0.62 -13.24
CA TYR A 273 0.13 -1.62 -14.31
C TYR A 273 0.45 -3.04 -13.80
N PRO A 274 1.51 -3.27 -13.01
CA PRO A 274 1.73 -4.58 -12.42
C PRO A 274 0.71 -4.93 -11.33
N ALA A 275 0.16 -3.96 -10.60
CA ALA A 275 -0.88 -4.17 -9.60
C ALA A 275 -2.17 -4.74 -10.21
N GLU A 276 -2.61 -4.23 -11.37
CA GLU A 276 -3.74 -4.80 -12.12
C GLU A 276 -3.51 -6.26 -12.52
N LYS A 277 -2.27 -6.61 -12.89
CA LYS A 277 -1.92 -8.01 -13.23
C LYS A 277 -1.95 -8.91 -12.00
N ILE A 278 -1.44 -8.46 -10.84
CA ILE A 278 -1.52 -9.20 -9.58
C ILE A 278 -2.99 -9.45 -9.23
N ASN A 279 -3.82 -8.41 -9.28
CA ASN A 279 -5.26 -8.54 -9.01
C ASN A 279 -5.95 -9.53 -9.94
N ALA A 280 -5.69 -9.47 -11.25
CA ALA A 280 -6.29 -10.38 -12.21
C ALA A 280 -5.87 -11.85 -12.00
N ILE A 281 -4.62 -12.10 -11.60
CA ILE A 281 -4.13 -13.43 -11.24
C ILE A 281 -4.83 -13.94 -9.96
N ALA A 282 -4.91 -13.10 -8.94
CA ALA A 282 -5.57 -13.42 -7.68
C ALA A 282 -7.07 -13.74 -7.91
N GLU A 283 -7.77 -12.87 -8.62
CA GLU A 283 -9.19 -13.04 -8.97
C GLU A 283 -9.45 -14.36 -9.70
N ALA A 284 -8.64 -14.69 -10.70
CA ALA A 284 -8.74 -15.94 -11.46
C ALA A 284 -8.51 -17.21 -10.61
N ASN A 285 -7.89 -17.06 -9.43
CA ASN A 285 -7.63 -18.13 -8.48
C ASN A 285 -8.50 -18.04 -7.21
N HIS A 286 -9.55 -17.20 -7.20
CA HIS A 286 -10.44 -16.96 -6.06
C HIS A 286 -9.72 -16.47 -4.79
N VAL A 287 -8.61 -15.75 -4.95
CA VAL A 287 -7.88 -15.05 -3.89
C VAL A 287 -8.26 -13.58 -3.95
N GLN A 288 -8.68 -13.02 -2.82
CA GLN A 288 -9.01 -11.60 -2.71
C GLN A 288 -7.74 -10.73 -2.70
N CYS A 289 -7.91 -9.44 -2.93
CA CYS A 289 -6.82 -8.48 -2.78
C CYS A 289 -7.18 -7.38 -1.77
N MET A 290 -6.14 -6.85 -1.15
CA MET A 290 -6.12 -5.58 -0.44
C MET A 290 -5.15 -4.64 -1.18
N VAL A 291 -5.35 -3.35 -1.09
CA VAL A 291 -4.32 -2.36 -1.41
C VAL A 291 -3.81 -1.75 -0.11
N GLY A 292 -2.53 -1.94 0.15
CA GLY A 292 -1.82 -1.30 1.25
C GLY A 292 -0.86 -0.22 0.76
N CYS A 293 -0.15 0.39 1.71
CA CYS A 293 0.80 1.46 1.43
C CYS A 293 2.11 1.29 2.20
N MET A 294 3.14 2.04 1.78
CA MET A 294 4.30 2.41 2.58
C MET A 294 4.00 3.73 3.31
N LEU A 295 5.00 4.47 3.77
CA LEU A 295 4.80 5.83 4.28
C LEU A 295 4.69 6.81 3.10
N GLU A 296 3.53 6.88 2.52
CA GLU A 296 3.19 7.59 1.28
C GLU A 296 2.47 8.90 1.57
N THR A 297 2.57 9.87 0.66
CA THR A 297 1.73 11.07 0.65
C THR A 297 0.41 10.80 -0.06
N LYS A 298 -0.46 11.81 -0.09
CA LYS A 298 -1.73 11.72 -0.84
C LYS A 298 -1.53 11.45 -2.34
N VAL A 299 -0.35 11.67 -2.92
CA VAL A 299 -0.09 11.39 -4.34
C VAL A 299 -0.17 9.89 -4.62
N ALA A 300 0.64 9.08 -3.93
CA ALA A 300 0.60 7.62 -4.12
C ALA A 300 -0.67 7.00 -3.52
N ILE A 301 -1.15 7.51 -2.38
CA ILE A 301 -2.41 7.06 -1.79
C ILE A 301 -3.58 7.28 -2.76
N ALA A 302 -3.65 8.42 -3.47
CA ALA A 302 -4.72 8.66 -4.47
C ALA A 302 -4.70 7.62 -5.60
N ALA A 303 -3.51 7.16 -6.02
CA ALA A 303 -3.40 6.07 -6.98
C ALA A 303 -3.89 4.74 -6.39
N GLY A 304 -3.46 4.41 -5.16
CA GLY A 304 -3.87 3.19 -4.46
C GLY A 304 -5.39 3.11 -4.24
N VAL A 305 -6.00 4.16 -3.69
CA VAL A 305 -7.45 4.19 -3.45
C VAL A 305 -8.27 4.22 -4.74
N SER A 306 -7.71 4.77 -5.83
CA SER A 306 -8.33 4.69 -7.16
C SER A 306 -8.37 3.25 -7.67
N LEU A 307 -7.33 2.46 -7.40
CA LEU A 307 -7.29 1.04 -7.75
C LEU A 307 -8.32 0.23 -6.92
N VAL A 308 -8.43 0.49 -5.61
CA VAL A 308 -9.47 -0.11 -4.75
C VAL A 308 -10.87 0.18 -5.31
N ALA A 309 -11.16 1.44 -5.60
CA ALA A 309 -12.47 1.86 -6.13
C ALA A 309 -12.80 1.26 -7.52
N ALA A 310 -11.77 0.83 -8.26
CA ALA A 310 -11.93 0.33 -9.62
C ALA A 310 -12.07 -1.20 -9.73
N LYS A 311 -11.61 -1.98 -8.74
CA LYS A 311 -11.50 -3.44 -8.87
C LYS A 311 -12.32 -4.16 -7.80
N GLN A 312 -13.32 -4.93 -8.21
CA GLN A 312 -14.22 -5.63 -7.29
C GLN A 312 -13.53 -6.71 -6.45
N ASN A 313 -12.47 -7.32 -6.97
CA ASN A 313 -11.68 -8.31 -6.23
C ASN A 313 -10.77 -7.70 -5.16
N ILE A 314 -10.57 -6.37 -5.18
CA ILE A 314 -9.89 -5.64 -4.12
C ILE A 314 -10.94 -5.22 -3.09
N THR A 315 -11.12 -6.07 -2.08
CA THR A 315 -12.20 -5.93 -1.10
C THR A 315 -11.81 -5.11 0.12
N GLU A 316 -10.50 -4.86 0.30
CA GLU A 316 -9.95 -4.24 1.49
C GLU A 316 -8.93 -3.14 1.12
N ALA A 317 -8.78 -2.17 2.02
CA ALA A 317 -7.80 -1.09 1.90
C ALA A 317 -7.09 -0.82 3.22
N ASP A 318 -5.79 -0.50 3.13
CA ASP A 318 -4.88 -0.08 4.18
C ASP A 318 -4.08 1.12 3.63
N CYS A 319 -4.77 2.27 3.51
CA CYS A 319 -4.32 3.46 2.80
C CYS A 319 -4.26 4.69 3.73
N ASP A 320 -3.72 4.53 4.93
CA ASP A 320 -3.78 5.47 6.04
C ASP A 320 -2.49 6.26 6.29
N SER A 321 -1.37 5.92 5.62
CA SER A 321 -0.02 6.35 6.00
C SER A 321 0.17 7.87 6.01
N PHE A 322 -0.44 8.63 5.08
CA PHE A 322 -0.36 10.10 5.07
C PHE A 322 -0.89 10.74 6.36
N MET A 323 -1.78 10.05 7.09
CA MET A 323 -2.37 10.55 8.34
C MET A 323 -1.37 10.60 9.50
N TYR A 324 -0.26 9.86 9.41
CA TYR A 324 0.83 9.92 10.41
C TYR A 324 1.74 11.12 10.25
N ALA A 325 1.72 11.77 9.09
CA ALA A 325 2.51 12.97 8.84
C ALA A 325 2.05 14.13 9.74
N VAL A 326 3.00 14.97 10.17
CA VAL A 326 2.69 16.20 10.94
C VAL A 326 1.70 17.07 10.16
N ASP A 327 1.90 17.21 8.85
CA ASP A 327 0.96 17.82 7.91
C ASP A 327 0.52 16.75 6.89
N PRO A 328 -0.71 16.20 7.00
CA PRO A 328 -1.21 15.21 6.06
C PRO A 328 -1.37 15.70 4.61
N GLU A 329 -1.59 17.01 4.41
CA GLU A 329 -1.75 17.58 3.06
C GLU A 329 -0.39 17.89 2.41
N MET A 330 0.62 18.28 3.18
CA MET A 330 1.98 18.60 2.71
C MET A 330 2.01 19.54 1.49
N GLY A 331 1.04 20.45 1.39
CA GLY A 331 0.92 21.36 0.23
C GLY A 331 0.41 20.67 -1.05
N MET A 332 -0.12 19.47 -0.96
CA MET A 332 -0.66 18.66 -2.08
C MET A 332 -2.15 18.36 -1.86
N PRO A 333 -3.02 19.37 -1.83
CA PRO A 333 -4.44 19.17 -1.59
C PRO A 333 -5.13 18.45 -2.76
N GLY A 334 -6.25 17.79 -2.48
CA GLY A 334 -7.06 17.10 -3.50
C GLY A 334 -6.93 15.58 -3.42
N GLY A 335 -7.13 14.92 -4.54
CA GLY A 335 -7.15 13.45 -4.67
C GLY A 335 -8.40 12.81 -4.08
N PHE A 336 -8.65 13.00 -2.81
CA PHE A 336 -9.81 12.49 -2.10
C PHE A 336 -10.08 13.28 -0.82
N ALA A 337 -11.34 13.26 -0.37
CA ALA A 337 -11.76 13.77 0.93
C ALA A 337 -11.83 12.62 1.95
N VAL A 338 -11.53 12.92 3.21
CA VAL A 338 -11.46 11.97 4.33
C VAL A 338 -12.57 12.27 5.33
N ASN A 339 -13.32 11.23 5.72
CA ASN A 339 -14.29 11.30 6.79
C ASN A 339 -14.22 9.98 7.59
N GLY A 340 -13.45 9.98 8.69
CA GLY A 340 -13.07 8.75 9.38
C GLY A 340 -12.35 7.79 8.44
N GLY A 341 -12.76 6.51 8.44
CA GLY A 341 -12.24 5.51 7.50
C GLY A 341 -12.84 5.56 6.09
N VAL A 342 -13.74 6.52 5.79
CA VAL A 342 -14.36 6.63 4.46
C VAL A 342 -13.65 7.70 3.65
N TYR A 343 -13.13 7.30 2.48
CA TYR A 343 -12.51 8.21 1.51
C TYR A 343 -13.43 8.41 0.32
N THR A 344 -13.68 9.67 -0.03
CA THR A 344 -14.46 10.05 -1.23
C THR A 344 -13.51 10.60 -2.27
N LEU A 345 -13.35 9.88 -3.37
CA LEU A 345 -12.42 10.22 -4.45
C LEU A 345 -12.89 11.46 -5.21
N SER A 346 -11.92 12.25 -5.65
CA SER A 346 -12.18 13.46 -6.47
C SER A 346 -12.69 13.09 -7.86
N ASP A 347 -13.58 13.93 -8.41
CA ASP A 347 -14.01 13.83 -9.80
C ASP A 347 -13.06 14.60 -10.78
N LYS A 348 -12.01 15.24 -10.26
CA LYS A 348 -10.99 15.90 -11.11
C LYS A 348 -10.23 14.86 -11.94
N PRO A 349 -9.83 15.20 -13.19
CA PRO A 349 -9.05 14.31 -14.05
C PRO A 349 -7.72 13.87 -13.42
N GLY A 350 -7.32 12.64 -13.71
CA GLY A 350 -6.10 12.03 -13.18
C GLY A 350 -6.22 11.70 -11.70
N LEU A 351 -5.17 11.96 -10.93
CA LEU A 351 -5.15 11.79 -9.47
C LEU A 351 -6.00 12.83 -8.74
N GLY A 352 -6.33 13.95 -9.40
CA GLY A 352 -7.06 15.05 -8.77
C GLY A 352 -6.26 15.80 -7.70
N ILE A 353 -4.95 15.66 -7.68
CA ILE A 353 -4.03 16.36 -6.77
C ILE A 353 -3.65 17.70 -7.37
N ASP A 354 -3.71 18.75 -6.56
CA ASP A 354 -3.22 20.09 -6.91
C ASP A 354 -1.82 20.26 -6.30
N ILE A 355 -0.81 20.50 -7.13
CA ILE A 355 0.58 20.67 -6.69
C ILE A 355 1.32 21.65 -7.62
N ASP A 356 2.09 22.54 -7.02
CA ASP A 356 3.10 23.36 -7.68
C ASP A 356 4.45 22.63 -7.61
N PHE A 357 5.01 22.28 -8.80
CA PHE A 357 6.21 21.44 -8.91
C PHE A 357 7.28 22.09 -9.78
#